data_82a62d9404b9d4e48f654abef2a3f2ae
#
_entry.id   82a62d9404b9d4e48f654abef2a3f2ae
#
_cell.length_a   1.000
_cell.length_b   1.000
_cell.length_c   1.000
_cell.angle_alpha   90.00
_cell.angle_beta   90.00
_cell.angle_gamma   90.00
#
_symmetry.space_group_name_H-M   'P 1'
#
loop_
_entity.id
_entity.type
_entity.pdbx_description
1 polymer ?
#
loop_
_entity_poly.entity_id
_entity_poly.type
_entity_poly.pdbx_seq_one_letter_code
_entity_poly.pdbx_strand_id
1 'polypeptide(L)'
;MAKTPQFDDDLLENLPLPTASFFVLFALAEGEKHGYRIMKDIRELSGGTFSIGPATLYTTIKKLSDQELISETSGSTEDRRRTYALAPSGRRLLGAEFHRQQQLLDLARRKKLLRIGEQK
;
A
#
# COMPACT_ATOMS: atom_id res chain seq x y z
N MET A 1 19.62 16.00 -14.32
CA MET A 1 19.55 16.00 -12.86
C MET A 1 18.23 15.44 -12.39
N ALA A 2 18.30 14.48 -11.51
CA ALA A 2 17.10 13.90 -10.97
C ALA A 2 16.42 14.88 -10.01
N LYS A 3 15.12 15.02 -10.16
CA LYS A 3 14.35 15.87 -9.26
C LYS A 3 13.79 15.04 -8.13
N THR A 4 13.82 15.57 -6.92
CA THR A 4 13.14 14.96 -5.81
C THR A 4 11.63 15.04 -6.08
N PRO A 5 10.92 13.93 -5.95
CA PRO A 5 9.47 13.99 -6.10
C PRO A 5 8.84 14.97 -5.13
N GLN A 6 7.87 15.71 -5.62
CA GLN A 6 7.14 16.65 -4.77
C GLN A 6 5.76 16.11 -4.48
N PHE A 7 5.39 16.13 -3.21
CA PHE A 7 4.11 15.64 -2.74
C PHE A 7 3.43 16.75 -1.94
N ASP A 8 2.11 16.79 -2.02
CA ASP A 8 1.33 17.75 -1.26
C ASP A 8 1.53 17.54 0.24
N ASP A 9 1.54 18.63 0.99
CA ASP A 9 1.69 18.57 2.45
C ASP A 9 0.63 17.70 3.10
N ASP A 10 -0.63 17.81 2.64
CA ASP A 10 -1.71 16.97 3.17
C ASP A 10 -1.44 15.50 2.95
N LEU A 11 -0.83 15.16 1.82
CA LEU A 11 -0.46 13.79 1.50
C LEU A 11 0.60 13.30 2.46
N LEU A 12 1.62 14.13 2.71
CA LEU A 12 2.74 13.76 3.57
C LEU A 12 2.33 13.59 5.03
N GLU A 13 1.27 14.29 5.46
CA GLU A 13 0.77 14.15 6.82
C GLU A 13 0.24 12.77 7.13
N ASN A 14 -0.10 12.00 6.09
CA ASN A 14 -0.59 10.64 6.27
C ASN A 14 0.54 9.60 6.36
N LEU A 15 1.79 10.06 6.34
CA LEU A 15 2.93 9.15 6.41
C LEU A 15 3.53 9.13 7.82
N PRO A 16 4.05 8.02 8.27
CA PRO A 16 4.08 6.74 7.57
C PRO A 16 2.70 6.09 7.54
N LEU A 17 2.43 5.34 6.51
CA LEU A 17 1.15 4.62 6.43
C LEU A 17 1.11 3.49 7.45
N PRO A 18 -0.05 3.28 8.09
CA PRO A 18 -0.23 2.06 8.87
C PRO A 18 0.01 0.83 8.00
N THR A 19 0.51 -0.22 8.60
CA THR A 19 0.91 -1.41 7.83
C THR A 19 -0.22 -1.98 6.98
N ALA A 20 -1.42 -2.11 7.58
CA ALA A 20 -2.55 -2.66 6.82
C ALA A 20 -2.92 -1.74 5.65
N SER A 21 -2.94 -0.42 5.88
CA SER A 21 -3.24 0.53 4.81
C SER A 21 -2.23 0.45 3.68
N PHE A 22 -0.95 0.39 4.03
CA PHE A 22 0.12 0.28 3.05
C PHE A 22 -0.08 -0.94 2.15
N PHE A 23 -0.31 -2.09 2.76
CA PHE A 23 -0.43 -3.33 1.98
C PHE A 23 -1.71 -3.41 1.16
N VAL A 24 -2.82 -2.83 1.65
CA VAL A 24 -4.05 -2.78 0.85
C VAL A 24 -3.83 -1.92 -0.39
N LEU A 25 -3.24 -0.73 -0.23
CA LEU A 25 -2.95 0.12 -1.37
C LEU A 25 -1.98 -0.55 -2.33
N PHE A 26 -0.96 -1.22 -1.80
CA PHE A 26 0.03 -1.91 -2.61
C PHE A 26 -0.62 -3.03 -3.43
N ALA A 27 -1.48 -3.83 -2.79
CA ALA A 27 -2.17 -4.91 -3.49
C ALA A 27 -3.03 -4.38 -4.64
N LEU A 28 -3.66 -3.22 -4.45
CA LEU A 28 -4.53 -2.63 -5.46
C LEU A 28 -3.76 -1.90 -6.57
N ALA A 29 -2.47 -1.66 -6.39
CA ALA A 29 -1.68 -0.98 -7.40
C ALA A 29 -1.58 -1.79 -8.71
N GLU A 30 -1.77 -3.10 -8.63
CA GLU A 30 -1.72 -3.98 -9.78
C GLU A 30 -3.05 -4.04 -10.56
N GLY A 31 -4.12 -3.54 -9.98
CA GLY A 31 -5.44 -3.58 -10.60
C GLY A 31 -6.53 -3.80 -9.57
N GLU A 32 -7.78 -3.68 -10.00
CA GLU A 32 -8.89 -3.88 -9.07
C GLU A 32 -8.99 -5.33 -8.65
N LYS A 33 -9.45 -5.56 -7.42
CA LYS A 33 -9.50 -6.88 -6.82
C LYS A 33 -10.65 -7.00 -5.85
N HIS A 34 -11.12 -8.23 -5.67
CA HIS A 34 -12.03 -8.58 -4.58
C HIS A 34 -11.26 -8.61 -3.27
N GLY A 35 -11.99 -8.46 -2.17
CA GLY A 35 -11.37 -8.46 -0.84
C GLY A 35 -10.55 -9.72 -0.55
N TYR A 36 -11.07 -10.87 -0.93
CA TYR A 36 -10.36 -12.12 -0.71
C TYR A 36 -8.99 -12.11 -1.42
N ARG A 37 -8.97 -11.61 -2.66
CA ARG A 37 -7.71 -11.53 -3.41
C ARG A 37 -6.75 -10.55 -2.79
N ILE A 38 -7.26 -9.45 -2.24
CA ILE A 38 -6.42 -8.48 -1.54
C ILE A 38 -5.70 -9.17 -0.37
N MET A 39 -6.44 -9.96 0.43
CA MET A 39 -5.83 -10.66 1.56
C MET A 39 -4.73 -11.62 1.11
N LYS A 40 -5.00 -12.36 0.05
CA LYS A 40 -4.03 -13.31 -0.49
C LYS A 40 -2.77 -12.59 -0.98
N ASP A 41 -2.96 -11.49 -1.71
CA ASP A 41 -1.83 -10.75 -2.27
C ASP A 41 -1.01 -10.08 -1.18
N ILE A 42 -1.64 -9.62 -0.10
CA ILE A 42 -0.91 -9.04 1.02
C ILE A 42 0.07 -10.05 1.59
N ARG A 43 -0.37 -11.29 1.76
CA ARG A 43 0.52 -12.33 2.25
C ARG A 43 1.70 -12.53 1.32
N GLU A 44 1.46 -12.54 0.03
CA GLU A 44 2.53 -12.73 -0.95
C GLU A 44 3.47 -11.52 -1.02
N LEU A 45 2.91 -10.30 -1.03
CA LEU A 45 3.72 -9.08 -1.10
C LEU A 45 4.62 -8.91 0.11
N SER A 46 4.17 -9.37 1.27
CA SER A 46 4.95 -9.26 2.49
C SER A 46 5.93 -10.41 2.69
N GLY A 47 6.00 -11.33 1.73
CA GLY A 47 6.83 -12.52 1.89
C GLY A 47 6.37 -13.40 3.03
N GLY A 48 5.10 -13.37 3.34
CA GLY A 48 4.51 -14.16 4.42
C GLY A 48 4.67 -13.56 5.80
N THR A 49 5.26 -12.35 5.91
CA THR A 49 5.51 -11.74 7.20
C THR A 49 4.32 -10.96 7.76
N PHE A 50 3.34 -10.68 6.91
CA PHE A 50 2.17 -9.92 7.32
C PHE A 50 0.92 -10.49 6.66
N SER A 51 -0.13 -10.65 7.45
CA SER A 51 -1.42 -11.07 6.93
C SER A 51 -2.52 -10.41 7.73
N ILE A 52 -3.70 -10.26 7.13
CA ILE A 52 -4.85 -9.70 7.81
C ILE A 52 -6.06 -10.59 7.56
N GLY A 53 -6.96 -10.61 8.52
CA GLY A 53 -8.22 -11.30 8.37
C GLY A 53 -9.30 -10.39 7.80
N PRO A 54 -10.50 -10.93 7.58
CA PRO A 54 -11.59 -10.16 6.98
C PRO A 54 -11.99 -8.92 7.75
N ALA A 55 -12.04 -8.99 9.08
CA ALA A 55 -12.45 -7.84 9.89
C ALA A 55 -11.48 -6.66 9.69
N THR A 56 -10.18 -6.93 9.79
CA THR A 56 -9.17 -5.89 9.60
C THR A 56 -9.19 -5.38 8.17
N LEU A 57 -9.36 -6.28 7.21
CA LEU A 57 -9.43 -5.88 5.81
C LEU A 57 -10.54 -4.87 5.57
N TYR A 58 -11.77 -5.21 5.99
CA TYR A 58 -12.91 -4.34 5.68
C TYR A 58 -12.92 -3.05 6.49
N THR A 59 -12.36 -3.07 7.72
CA THR A 59 -12.15 -1.84 8.46
C THR A 59 -11.17 -0.93 7.73
N THR A 60 -10.08 -1.50 7.22
CA THR A 60 -9.08 -0.74 6.47
C THR A 60 -9.65 -0.21 5.16
N ILE A 61 -10.40 -1.05 4.44
CA ILE A 61 -11.04 -0.64 3.19
C ILE A 61 -11.99 0.55 3.43
N LYS A 62 -12.80 0.48 4.50
CA LYS A 62 -13.71 1.57 4.80
C LYS A 62 -12.94 2.86 5.07
N LYS A 63 -11.90 2.78 5.85
CA LYS A 63 -11.06 3.94 6.16
C LYS A 63 -10.46 4.54 4.89
N LEU A 64 -9.89 3.70 4.03
CA LEU A 64 -9.26 4.17 2.80
C LEU A 64 -10.29 4.72 1.81
N SER A 65 -11.48 4.12 1.77
CA SER A 65 -12.57 4.63 0.94
C SER A 65 -13.05 5.99 1.42
N ASP A 66 -13.19 6.14 2.74
CA ASP A 66 -13.59 7.43 3.33
C ASP A 66 -12.56 8.52 3.05
N GLN A 67 -11.31 8.15 2.91
CA GLN A 67 -10.23 9.07 2.54
C GLN A 67 -10.10 9.24 1.03
N GLU A 68 -10.95 8.58 0.26
CA GLU A 68 -10.96 8.65 -1.21
C GLU A 68 -9.65 8.16 -1.85
N LEU A 69 -8.96 7.25 -1.15
CA LEU A 69 -7.72 6.66 -1.66
C LEU A 69 -7.98 5.40 -2.49
N ILE A 70 -9.12 4.79 -2.27
CA ILE A 70 -9.61 3.66 -3.07
C ILE A 70 -11.08 3.89 -3.34
N SER A 71 -11.60 3.17 -4.33
CA SER A 71 -13.03 3.23 -4.63
C SER A 71 -13.55 1.80 -4.79
N GLU A 72 -14.83 1.64 -4.46
CA GLU A 72 -15.51 0.39 -4.72
C GLU A 72 -15.98 0.43 -6.17
N THR A 73 -15.67 -0.61 -6.92
CA THR A 73 -16.13 -0.73 -8.30
C THR A 73 -17.19 -1.81 -8.35
N SER A 74 -18.24 -1.56 -9.13
CA SER A 74 -19.24 -2.59 -9.30
C SER A 74 -18.68 -3.65 -10.23
N GLY A 75 -18.61 -4.89 -9.75
CA GLY A 75 -18.26 -6.00 -10.60
C GLY A 75 -19.37 -6.24 -11.61
N SER A 76 -19.25 -7.32 -12.39
CA SER A 76 -20.31 -7.69 -13.28
C SER A 76 -21.57 -7.97 -12.44
N THR A 77 -22.76 -7.79 -13.04
CA THR A 77 -24.00 -8.03 -12.34
C THR A 77 -24.13 -9.48 -11.87
N GLU A 78 -23.35 -10.37 -12.44
CA GLU A 78 -23.35 -11.79 -12.07
C GLU A 78 -22.45 -12.06 -10.85
N ASP A 79 -21.49 -11.18 -10.59
CA ASP A 79 -20.58 -11.35 -9.47
C ASP A 79 -21.00 -10.43 -8.33
N ARG A 80 -21.52 -11.02 -7.27
CA ARG A 80 -22.00 -10.26 -6.12
C ARG A 80 -20.89 -9.78 -5.20
N ARG A 81 -19.65 -10.20 -5.46
CA ARG A 81 -18.52 -9.77 -4.65
C ARG A 81 -18.15 -8.35 -5.02
N ARG A 82 -17.77 -7.61 -4.01
CA ARG A 82 -17.33 -6.22 -4.20
C ARG A 82 -15.87 -6.20 -4.65
N THR A 83 -15.59 -5.36 -5.61
CA THR A 83 -14.22 -5.12 -6.05
C THR A 83 -13.82 -3.70 -5.67
N TYR A 84 -12.53 -3.51 -5.54
CA TYR A 84 -11.95 -2.24 -5.11
C TYR A 84 -10.81 -1.87 -6.05
N ALA A 85 -10.65 -0.58 -6.27
CA ALA A 85 -9.61 -0.08 -7.16
C ALA A 85 -8.86 1.07 -6.48
N LEU A 86 -7.59 1.19 -6.80
CA LEU A 86 -6.77 2.27 -6.29
C LEU A 86 -7.14 3.56 -7.00
N ALA A 87 -7.43 4.61 -6.23
CA ALA A 87 -7.69 5.92 -6.79
C ALA A 87 -6.36 6.60 -7.12
N PRO A 88 -6.36 7.63 -8.00
CA PRO A 88 -5.11 8.36 -8.27
C PRO A 88 -4.47 8.94 -7.03
N SER A 89 -5.27 9.43 -6.07
CA SER A 89 -4.76 9.93 -4.79
C SER A 89 -4.10 8.82 -3.99
N GLY A 90 -4.68 7.62 -4.01
CA GLY A 90 -4.08 6.47 -3.34
C GLY A 90 -2.76 6.06 -3.95
N ARG A 91 -2.68 6.13 -5.27
CA ARG A 91 -1.43 5.84 -5.97
C ARG A 91 -0.35 6.84 -5.60
N ARG A 92 -0.71 8.12 -5.52
CA ARG A 92 0.26 9.16 -5.13
C ARG A 92 0.73 8.95 -3.69
N LEU A 93 -0.20 8.62 -2.78
CA LEU A 93 0.16 8.40 -1.39
C LEU A 93 1.07 7.18 -1.23
N LEU A 94 0.75 6.11 -1.94
CA LEU A 94 1.59 4.91 -1.93
C LEU A 94 2.99 5.23 -2.46
N GLY A 95 3.08 6.01 -3.53
CA GLY A 95 4.37 6.44 -4.08
C GLY A 95 5.17 7.27 -3.08
N ALA A 96 4.50 8.17 -2.36
CA ALA A 96 5.15 8.97 -1.33
C ALA A 96 5.70 8.08 -0.21
N GLU A 97 4.94 7.05 0.17
CA GLU A 97 5.39 6.11 1.19
C GLU A 97 6.63 5.33 0.71
N PHE A 98 6.62 4.85 -0.52
CA PHE A 98 7.79 4.16 -1.06
C PHE A 98 9.01 5.09 -1.13
N HIS A 99 8.79 6.35 -1.49
CA HIS A 99 9.89 7.31 -1.51
C HIS A 99 10.47 7.50 -0.11
N ARG A 100 9.61 7.61 0.90
CA ARG A 100 10.04 7.72 2.29
C ARG A 100 10.86 6.50 2.70
N GLN A 101 10.38 5.30 2.36
CA GLN A 101 11.08 4.06 2.67
C GLN A 101 12.44 4.00 1.97
N GLN A 102 12.51 4.45 0.73
CA GLN A 102 13.77 4.46 -0.01
C GLN A 102 14.79 5.35 0.67
N GLN A 103 14.37 6.52 1.12
CA GLN A 103 15.26 7.43 1.84
C GLN A 103 15.79 6.81 3.12
N LEU A 104 14.93 6.09 3.84
CA LEU A 104 15.34 5.39 5.06
C LEU A 104 16.33 4.27 4.76
N LEU A 105 16.10 3.52 3.70
CA LEU A 105 17.02 2.45 3.30
C LEU A 105 18.36 3.02 2.89
N ASP A 106 18.37 4.13 2.16
CA ASP A 106 19.62 4.78 1.77
C ASP A 106 20.40 5.23 2.99
N LEU A 107 19.70 5.80 3.97
CA LEU A 107 20.35 6.23 5.21
C LEU A 107 20.90 5.04 5.98
N ALA A 108 20.11 3.95 6.08
CA ALA A 108 20.56 2.74 6.76
C ALA A 108 21.81 2.16 6.11
N ARG A 109 21.87 2.23 4.78
CA ARG A 109 23.02 1.75 4.03
C ARG A 109 24.26 2.59 4.34
N ARG A 110 24.11 3.92 4.38
CA ARG A 110 25.21 4.83 4.73
C ARG A 110 25.69 4.60 6.16
N LYS A 111 24.77 4.23 7.06
CA LYS A 111 25.12 3.96 8.46
C LYS A 111 25.57 2.52 8.67
N LYS A 112 25.69 1.76 7.58
CA LYS A 112 26.12 0.35 7.60
C LYS A 112 25.23 -0.55 8.43
N LEU A 113 23.94 -0.21 8.48
CA LEU A 113 22.93 -1.00 9.18
C LEU A 113 22.26 -2.01 8.27
N LEU A 114 22.35 -1.81 6.96
CA LEU A 114 21.75 -2.69 5.97
C LEU A 114 22.87 -3.42 5.25
N ARG A 115 22.93 -4.75 5.44
CA ARG A 115 24.02 -5.56 4.90
C ARG A 115 23.47 -6.68 4.02
N ILE A 116 22.80 -6.27 2.98
CA ILE A 116 22.20 -7.23 2.05
C ILE A 116 23.31 -8.04 1.39
N GLY A 117 23.17 -9.35 1.46
CA GLY A 117 24.11 -10.25 0.82
C GLY A 117 25.33 -10.62 1.65
N GLU A 118 25.52 -10.01 2.81
CA GLU A 118 26.60 -10.40 3.69
C GLU A 118 26.21 -11.62 4.50
N GLN A 119 27.15 -12.52 4.61
CA GLN A 119 26.98 -13.73 5.42
C GLN A 119 28.02 -13.74 6.52
N LYS A 120 27.58 -14.10 7.70
CA LYS A 120 28.46 -14.24 8.85
C LYS A 120 28.46 -15.67 9.33
#